data_01d8fa1f177638c5cd6e0eb6d69683af
#
_entry.id   01d8fa1f177638c5cd6e0eb6d69683af
#
_cell.length_a   1.000
_cell.length_b   1.000
_cell.length_c   1.000
_cell.angle_alpha   90.00
_cell.angle_beta   90.00
_cell.angle_gamma   90.00
#
_symmetry.space_group_name_H-M   'P 1'
#
loop_
_entity.id
_entity.type
_entity.pdbx_description
1 polymer ?
#
loop_
_entity_poly.entity_id
_entity_poly.type
_entity_poly.pdbx_seq_one_letter_code
_entity_poly.pdbx_strand_id
1 'polypeptide(L)'
;MPVILPYIDEKKIDEVVANLDDNIYLVANNIYGLNYISTHSLIAGLGLNINNDFAIKLLSDLGIQSIILSLETNINFAKLHEDAFIYDIGYNVMMNFTHCPFIHLTGKSCESCQYSSSLEYKDEFNKCFAVRRIKINSCHFELINYRPINVYKKNNNQVLIDLRNFKNIDFINQIITSEEAIKLDNEYSGLLFKSID
;
A
#
# COMPACT_ATOMS: atom_id res chain seq x y z
N MET A 1 11.09 -5.08 1.85
CA MET A 1 10.83 -4.27 3.04
C MET A 1 9.54 -4.76 3.70
N PRO A 2 9.55 -5.20 4.98
CA PRO A 2 8.34 -5.67 5.63
C PRO A 2 7.33 -4.53 5.79
N VAL A 3 6.06 -4.82 5.54
CA VAL A 3 4.95 -3.90 5.73
C VAL A 3 4.15 -4.38 6.94
N ILE A 4 3.96 -3.52 7.93
CA ILE A 4 3.17 -3.84 9.11
C ILE A 4 1.70 -3.65 8.76
N LEU A 5 0.96 -4.75 8.70
CA LEU A 5 -0.44 -4.76 8.33
C LEU A 5 -1.35 -4.45 9.53
N PRO A 6 -2.48 -3.75 9.34
CA PRO A 6 -3.31 -3.27 10.44
C PRO A 6 -4.08 -4.35 11.21
N TYR A 7 -4.13 -5.60 10.72
CA TYR A 7 -4.97 -6.66 11.31
C TYR A 7 -4.19 -7.91 11.71
N ILE A 8 -2.88 -7.81 11.86
CA ILE A 8 -2.06 -8.91 12.35
C ILE A 8 -2.05 -8.87 13.87
N ASP A 9 -2.07 -10.03 14.49
CA ASP A 9 -1.84 -10.20 15.92
C ASP A 9 -0.51 -9.52 16.32
N GLU A 10 -0.59 -8.51 17.19
CA GLU A 10 0.54 -7.69 17.60
C GLU A 10 1.72 -8.53 18.10
N LYS A 11 1.44 -9.60 18.88
CA LYS A 11 2.49 -10.52 19.36
C LYS A 11 3.27 -11.17 18.24
N LYS A 12 2.60 -11.49 17.13
CA LYS A 12 3.27 -12.06 15.96
C LYS A 12 4.11 -11.04 15.21
N ILE A 13 3.65 -9.80 15.15
CA ILE A 13 4.46 -8.73 14.60
C ILE A 13 5.72 -8.57 15.46
N ASP A 14 5.57 -8.52 16.79
CA ASP A 14 6.69 -8.41 17.72
C ASP A 14 7.70 -9.56 17.54
N GLU A 15 7.21 -10.80 17.43
CA GLU A 15 8.05 -11.98 17.18
C GLU A 15 8.79 -11.89 15.85
N VAL A 16 8.11 -11.44 14.80
CA VAL A 16 8.74 -11.27 13.47
C VAL A 16 9.78 -10.17 13.51
N VAL A 17 9.44 -9.00 14.07
CA VAL A 17 10.35 -7.85 14.11
C VAL A 17 11.58 -8.16 15.00
N ALA A 18 11.39 -8.84 16.12
CA ALA A 18 12.50 -9.24 17.00
C ALA A 18 13.53 -10.19 16.34
N ASN A 19 13.14 -10.86 15.25
CA ASN A 19 14.03 -11.74 14.49
C ASN A 19 14.55 -11.11 13.18
N LEU A 20 14.26 -9.84 12.92
CA LEU A 20 14.81 -9.12 11.78
C LEU A 20 16.17 -8.52 12.11
N ASP A 21 16.99 -8.37 11.08
CA ASP A 21 18.26 -7.65 11.18
C ASP A 21 17.97 -6.14 11.39
N ASP A 22 18.72 -5.49 12.28
CA ASP A 22 18.57 -4.06 12.60
C ASP A 22 18.79 -3.14 11.38
N ASN A 23 19.45 -3.62 10.33
CA ASN A 23 19.64 -2.91 9.07
C ASN A 23 18.39 -2.88 8.18
N ILE A 24 17.32 -3.59 8.56
CA ILE A 24 16.08 -3.64 7.77
C ILE A 24 15.22 -2.43 8.10
N TYR A 25 14.80 -1.71 7.06
CA TYR A 25 13.80 -0.65 7.18
C TYR A 25 12.39 -1.25 7.27
N LEU A 26 11.62 -0.82 8.25
CA LEU A 26 10.21 -1.19 8.39
C LEU A 26 9.31 -0.10 7.82
N VAL A 27 8.27 -0.48 7.08
CA VAL A 27 7.21 0.46 6.69
C VAL A 27 6.07 0.37 7.69
N ALA A 28 5.90 1.43 8.48
CA ALA A 28 4.80 1.56 9.41
C ALA A 28 3.53 2.02 8.67
N ASN A 29 2.60 1.12 8.41
CA ASN A 29 1.30 1.42 7.80
C ASN A 29 0.17 1.64 8.82
N ASN A 30 0.49 1.66 10.10
CA ASN A 30 -0.41 2.00 11.19
C ASN A 30 0.39 2.53 12.38
N ILE A 31 -0.32 3.07 13.36
CA ILE A 31 0.29 3.67 14.56
C ILE A 31 1.08 2.63 15.38
N TYR A 32 0.65 1.37 15.41
CA TYR A 32 1.37 0.31 16.13
C TYR A 32 2.82 0.16 15.62
N GLY A 33 3.05 0.34 14.32
CA GLY A 33 4.38 0.29 13.73
C GLY A 33 5.37 1.29 14.30
N LEU A 34 4.90 2.38 14.91
CA LEU A 34 5.76 3.39 15.53
C LEU A 34 6.44 2.88 16.81
N ASN A 35 5.96 1.77 17.41
CA ASN A 35 6.59 1.16 18.58
C ASN A 35 8.03 0.66 18.31
N TYR A 36 8.38 0.45 17.03
CA TYR A 36 9.70 -0.07 16.65
C TYR A 36 10.73 1.02 16.32
N ILE A 37 10.39 2.29 16.54
CA ILE A 37 11.28 3.42 16.20
C ILE A 37 12.62 3.39 16.93
N SER A 38 12.65 2.79 18.12
CA SER A 38 13.88 2.68 18.93
C SER A 38 14.79 1.52 18.51
N THR A 39 14.29 0.58 17.71
CA THR A 39 15.00 -0.65 17.33
C THR A 39 15.28 -0.73 15.82
N HIS A 40 14.48 -0.10 14.98
CA HIS A 40 14.62 -0.16 13.53
C HIS A 40 14.41 1.20 12.89
N SER A 41 15.03 1.40 11.74
CA SER A 41 14.73 2.54 10.88
C SER A 41 13.33 2.41 10.31
N LEU A 42 12.48 3.43 10.48
CA LEU A 42 11.10 3.41 10.02
C LEU A 42 10.90 4.30 8.79
N ILE A 43 10.01 3.84 7.93
CA ILE A 43 9.40 4.63 6.87
C ILE A 43 7.92 4.78 7.21
N ALA A 44 7.41 6.00 7.28
CA ALA A 44 5.99 6.26 7.44
C ALA A 44 5.25 5.89 6.16
N GLY A 45 4.41 4.84 6.24
CA GLY A 45 3.74 4.27 5.08
C GLY A 45 2.38 4.91 4.76
N LEU A 46 1.79 4.52 3.64
CA LEU A 46 0.50 5.01 3.13
C LEU A 46 -0.63 4.94 4.17
N GLY A 47 -0.64 3.92 5.01
CA GLY A 47 -1.70 3.72 6.00
C GLY A 47 -1.70 4.73 7.14
N LEU A 48 -0.66 5.57 7.28
CA LEU A 48 -0.65 6.70 8.20
C LEU A 48 -1.32 7.96 7.63
N ASN A 49 -1.71 7.93 6.37
CA ASN A 49 -2.49 8.97 5.68
C ASN A 49 -1.90 10.38 5.81
N ILE A 50 -0.61 10.53 5.48
CA ILE A 50 0.13 11.79 5.67
C ILE A 50 -0.14 12.74 4.52
N ASN A 51 -0.84 13.84 4.78
CA ASN A 51 -1.28 14.81 3.79
C ASN A 51 -1.22 16.28 4.25
N ASN A 52 -0.53 16.56 5.37
CA ASN A 52 -0.37 17.90 5.91
C ASN A 52 0.96 18.07 6.67
N ASP A 53 1.42 19.32 6.80
CA ASP A 53 2.69 19.68 7.44
C ASP A 53 2.76 19.27 8.91
N PHE A 54 1.63 19.27 9.60
CA PHE A 54 1.58 18.90 11.01
C PHE A 54 1.92 17.43 11.23
N ALA A 55 1.38 16.54 10.37
CA ALA A 55 1.69 15.12 10.42
C ALA A 55 3.17 14.85 10.05
N ILE A 56 3.71 15.55 9.04
CA ILE A 56 5.11 15.45 8.65
C ILE A 56 6.00 15.88 9.82
N LYS A 57 5.71 17.05 10.43
CA LYS A 57 6.47 17.55 11.57
C LYS A 57 6.44 16.58 12.75
N LEU A 58 5.26 16.06 13.11
CA LEU A 58 5.12 15.10 14.21
C LEU A 58 6.00 13.85 13.99
N LEU A 59 5.99 13.28 12.78
CA LEU A 59 6.79 12.11 12.45
C LEU A 59 8.28 12.41 12.45
N SER A 60 8.68 13.57 11.96
CA SER A 60 10.06 14.06 12.02
C SER A 60 10.53 14.24 13.46
N ASP A 61 9.71 14.85 14.33
CA ASP A 61 10.01 15.02 15.76
C ASP A 61 10.14 13.67 16.49
N LEU A 62 9.47 12.61 15.99
CA LEU A 62 9.63 11.22 16.44
C LEU A 62 10.88 10.52 15.86
N GLY A 63 11.61 11.17 14.94
CA GLY A 63 12.82 10.60 14.32
C GLY A 63 12.58 9.85 13.00
N ILE A 64 11.37 9.88 12.45
CA ILE A 64 11.07 9.27 11.15
C ILE A 64 11.36 10.29 10.05
N GLN A 65 12.36 10.00 9.22
CA GLN A 65 12.80 10.92 8.15
C GLN A 65 12.23 10.54 6.77
N SER A 66 11.88 9.26 6.56
CA SER A 66 11.35 8.79 5.29
C SER A 66 9.84 8.66 5.36
N ILE A 67 9.14 9.40 4.52
CA ILE A 67 7.68 9.54 4.56
C ILE A 67 7.11 9.22 3.18
N ILE A 68 6.05 8.41 3.14
CA ILE A 68 5.25 8.18 1.94
C ILE A 68 3.97 9.01 2.09
N LEU A 69 3.77 9.98 1.20
CA LEU A 69 2.58 10.83 1.20
C LEU A 69 1.33 10.03 0.89
N SER A 70 0.21 10.45 1.46
CA SER A 70 -1.10 9.86 1.21
C SER A 70 -1.49 9.90 -0.27
N LEU A 71 -2.28 8.92 -0.71
CA LEU A 71 -2.92 8.94 -2.02
C LEU A 71 -3.94 10.08 -2.19
N GLU A 72 -4.35 10.72 -1.10
CA GLU A 72 -5.24 11.87 -1.08
C GLU A 72 -4.48 13.21 -1.22
N THR A 73 -3.16 13.17 -1.20
CA THR A 73 -2.31 14.36 -1.33
C THR A 73 -2.42 14.97 -2.72
N ASN A 74 -2.55 16.29 -2.80
CA ASN A 74 -2.50 17.00 -4.07
C ASN A 74 -1.06 17.28 -4.51
N ILE A 75 -0.88 17.56 -5.81
CA ILE A 75 0.45 17.77 -6.41
C ILE A 75 1.18 18.99 -5.83
N ASN A 76 0.47 20.03 -5.43
CA ASN A 76 1.11 21.23 -4.88
C ASN A 76 1.75 20.94 -3.52
N PHE A 77 1.06 20.18 -2.66
CA PHE A 77 1.62 19.75 -1.40
C PHE A 77 2.81 18.80 -1.61
N ALA A 78 2.70 17.84 -2.54
CA ALA A 78 3.81 16.95 -2.86
C ALA A 78 5.06 17.71 -3.34
N LYS A 79 4.91 18.78 -4.14
CA LYS A 79 6.02 19.63 -4.58
C LYS A 79 6.69 20.42 -3.47
N LEU A 80 5.98 20.73 -2.40
CA LEU A 80 6.57 21.41 -1.23
C LEU A 80 7.41 20.44 -0.37
N HIS A 81 7.24 19.13 -0.56
CA HIS A 81 7.92 18.07 0.18
C HIS A 81 8.61 17.11 -0.79
N GLU A 82 9.57 17.60 -1.58
CA GLU A 82 10.27 16.82 -2.62
C GLU A 82 11.08 15.64 -2.07
N ASP A 83 11.45 15.67 -0.80
CA ASP A 83 12.13 14.61 -0.07
C ASP A 83 11.21 13.46 0.35
N ALA A 84 9.89 13.68 0.34
CA ALA A 84 8.91 12.63 0.61
C ALA A 84 8.64 11.76 -0.63
N PHE A 85 8.31 10.49 -0.38
CA PHE A 85 7.90 9.57 -1.42
C PHE A 85 6.45 9.81 -1.84
N ILE A 86 6.19 9.70 -3.12
CA ILE A 86 4.84 9.58 -3.66
C ILE A 86 4.61 8.17 -4.22
N TYR A 87 3.39 7.69 -4.13
CA TYR A 87 3.00 6.40 -4.73
C TYR A 87 2.82 6.59 -6.24
N ASP A 88 3.77 6.10 -7.02
CA ASP A 88 3.82 6.32 -8.47
C ASP A 88 3.11 5.19 -9.23
N ILE A 89 3.52 3.95 -9.03
CA ILE A 89 2.97 2.80 -9.74
C ILE A 89 2.49 1.74 -8.76
N GLY A 90 1.26 1.24 -8.97
CA GLY A 90 0.73 0.11 -8.20
C GLY A 90 -0.79 0.08 -8.12
N TYR A 91 -1.30 -1.00 -7.55
CA TYR A 91 -2.73 -1.18 -7.32
C TYR A 91 -3.11 -0.77 -5.91
N ASN A 92 -3.94 0.26 -5.79
CA ASN A 92 -4.40 0.72 -4.49
C ASN A 92 -5.31 -0.31 -3.80
N VAL A 93 -5.05 -0.56 -2.52
CA VAL A 93 -5.96 -1.25 -1.61
C VAL A 93 -7.04 -0.26 -1.17
N MET A 94 -8.26 -0.46 -1.62
CA MET A 94 -9.39 0.43 -1.35
C MET A 94 -10.06 0.14 -0.01
N MET A 95 -10.05 -1.13 0.43
CA MET A 95 -10.71 -1.57 1.64
C MET A 95 -10.01 -2.79 2.23
N ASN A 96 -9.92 -2.81 3.55
CA ASN A 96 -9.54 -3.99 4.33
C ASN A 96 -10.74 -4.48 5.12
N PHE A 97 -10.99 -5.80 5.11
CA PHE A 97 -12.12 -6.38 5.82
C PHE A 97 -11.85 -7.81 6.27
N THR A 98 -12.60 -8.27 7.29
CA THR A 98 -12.45 -9.60 7.88
C THR A 98 -13.58 -10.54 7.49
N HIS A 99 -14.67 -9.99 6.96
CA HIS A 99 -15.81 -10.77 6.51
C HIS A 99 -15.47 -11.60 5.27
N CYS A 100 -15.72 -12.91 5.30
CA CYS A 100 -15.34 -13.78 4.20
C CYS A 100 -16.34 -13.70 3.03
N PRO A 101 -15.97 -13.12 1.89
CA PRO A 101 -16.86 -13.04 0.74
C PRO A 101 -17.15 -14.41 0.13
N PHE A 102 -16.25 -15.37 0.30
CA PHE A 102 -16.40 -16.70 -0.28
C PHE A 102 -17.52 -17.51 0.39
N ILE A 103 -17.71 -17.40 1.71
CA ILE A 103 -18.81 -18.07 2.42
C ILE A 103 -20.15 -17.62 1.86
N HIS A 104 -20.32 -16.31 1.63
CA HIS A 104 -21.57 -15.77 1.08
C HIS A 104 -21.86 -16.24 -0.34
N LEU A 105 -20.83 -16.31 -1.17
CA LEU A 105 -21.00 -16.69 -2.57
C LEU A 105 -21.25 -18.19 -2.76
N THR A 106 -20.72 -19.02 -1.87
CA THR A 106 -20.71 -20.47 -2.10
C THR A 106 -21.41 -21.29 -1.03
N GLY A 107 -21.72 -20.69 0.13
CA GLY A 107 -22.31 -21.39 1.28
C GLY A 107 -21.39 -22.45 1.92
N LYS A 108 -20.12 -22.54 1.50
CA LYS A 108 -19.16 -23.54 2.02
C LYS A 108 -18.50 -23.05 3.29
N SER A 109 -18.27 -23.97 4.23
CA SER A 109 -17.57 -23.67 5.48
C SER A 109 -16.06 -23.40 5.27
N CYS A 110 -15.41 -22.79 6.27
CA CYS A 110 -13.96 -22.57 6.26
C CYS A 110 -13.16 -23.88 6.22
N GLU A 111 -13.68 -24.96 6.76
CA GLU A 111 -13.02 -26.28 6.79
C GLU A 111 -12.83 -26.86 5.39
N SER A 112 -13.77 -26.59 4.49
CA SER A 112 -13.73 -27.01 3.09
C SER A 112 -13.19 -25.94 2.14
N CYS A 113 -12.54 -24.89 2.66
CA CYS A 113 -12.10 -23.76 1.87
C CYS A 113 -10.95 -24.13 0.93
N GLN A 114 -11.25 -24.24 -0.36
CA GLN A 114 -10.30 -24.52 -1.44
C GLN A 114 -10.01 -23.28 -2.29
N TYR A 115 -10.32 -22.07 -1.78
CA TYR A 115 -10.21 -20.87 -2.58
C TYR A 115 -8.78 -20.48 -2.87
N SER A 116 -8.58 -20.06 -4.11
CA SER A 116 -7.39 -19.34 -4.53
C SER A 116 -7.20 -18.05 -3.71
N SER A 117 -6.02 -17.48 -3.76
CA SER A 117 -5.69 -16.26 -3.03
C SER A 117 -6.43 -15.00 -3.50
N SER A 118 -7.18 -15.06 -4.61
CA SER A 118 -7.87 -13.91 -5.18
C SER A 118 -9.22 -14.28 -5.78
N LEU A 119 -10.13 -13.33 -5.77
CA LEU A 119 -11.44 -13.38 -6.41
C LEU A 119 -11.66 -12.07 -7.17
N GLU A 120 -12.25 -12.15 -8.37
CA GLU A 120 -12.60 -10.97 -9.15
C GLU A 120 -14.09 -10.66 -8.99
N TYR A 121 -14.40 -9.39 -8.80
CA TYR A 121 -15.77 -8.86 -8.75
C TYR A 121 -15.96 -7.84 -9.85
N LYS A 122 -17.20 -7.78 -10.35
CA LYS A 122 -17.65 -6.71 -11.24
C LYS A 122 -18.73 -5.91 -10.55
N ASP A 123 -18.62 -4.59 -10.63
CA ASP A 123 -19.70 -3.70 -10.22
C ASP A 123 -20.78 -3.58 -11.30
N GLU A 124 -21.82 -2.81 -11.02
CA GLU A 124 -22.92 -2.53 -11.97
C GLU A 124 -22.47 -1.81 -13.23
N PHE A 125 -21.28 -1.19 -13.22
CA PHE A 125 -20.64 -0.52 -14.35
C PHE A 125 -19.64 -1.43 -15.10
N ASN A 126 -19.63 -2.74 -14.83
CA ASN A 126 -18.68 -3.72 -15.35
C ASN A 126 -17.20 -3.45 -15.02
N LYS A 127 -16.91 -2.67 -13.99
CA LYS A 127 -15.54 -2.49 -13.52
C LYS A 127 -15.12 -3.68 -12.66
N CYS A 128 -13.96 -4.24 -12.96
CA CYS A 128 -13.43 -5.42 -12.28
C CYS A 128 -12.58 -4.99 -11.08
N PHE A 129 -12.87 -5.52 -9.91
CA PHE A 129 -12.10 -5.37 -8.69
C PHE A 129 -11.55 -6.72 -8.29
N ALA A 130 -10.37 -6.74 -7.70
CA ALA A 130 -9.82 -7.96 -7.14
C ALA A 130 -9.98 -7.95 -5.61
N VAL A 131 -10.41 -9.08 -5.07
CA VAL A 131 -10.34 -9.33 -3.63
C VAL A 131 -9.24 -10.32 -3.36
N ARG A 132 -8.21 -9.88 -2.65
CA ARG A 132 -7.09 -10.71 -2.23
C ARG A 132 -7.32 -11.20 -0.81
N ARG A 133 -7.12 -12.50 -0.60
CA ARG A 133 -7.10 -13.07 0.74
C ARG A 133 -5.68 -13.11 1.29
N ILE A 134 -5.51 -12.62 2.50
CA ILE A 134 -4.30 -12.75 3.29
C ILE A 134 -4.62 -13.68 4.46
N LYS A 135 -3.93 -14.82 4.56
CA LYS A 135 -4.12 -15.78 5.63
C LYS A 135 -2.86 -15.85 6.49
N ILE A 136 -2.96 -15.35 7.71
CA ILE A 136 -1.88 -15.43 8.72
C ILE A 136 -2.35 -16.35 9.85
N ASN A 137 -3.27 -15.93 10.69
CA ASN A 137 -3.97 -16.78 11.68
C ASN A 137 -5.43 -16.97 11.27
N SER A 138 -6.07 -15.86 10.91
CA SER A 138 -7.39 -15.74 10.33
C SER A 138 -7.29 -15.21 8.91
N CYS A 139 -8.41 -15.28 8.17
CA CYS A 139 -8.47 -14.67 6.85
C CYS A 139 -8.76 -13.17 6.99
N HIS A 140 -7.93 -12.38 6.32
CA HIS A 140 -8.15 -10.96 6.04
C HIS A 140 -8.26 -10.77 4.54
N PHE A 141 -9.00 -9.78 4.12
CA PHE A 141 -9.28 -9.52 2.73
C PHE A 141 -8.96 -8.07 2.39
N GLU A 142 -8.40 -7.88 1.21
CA GLU A 142 -8.15 -6.57 0.62
C GLU A 142 -8.94 -6.44 -0.66
N LEU A 143 -9.77 -5.40 -0.78
CA LEU A 143 -10.35 -4.99 -2.04
C LEU A 143 -9.34 -4.11 -2.77
N ILE A 144 -8.93 -4.55 -3.94
CA ILE A 144 -7.91 -3.89 -4.75
C ILE A 144 -8.58 -3.21 -5.92
N ASN A 145 -8.20 -1.97 -6.21
CA ASN A 145 -8.72 -1.24 -7.35
C ASN A 145 -8.45 -1.99 -8.66
N TYR A 146 -9.38 -1.88 -9.59
CA TYR A 146 -9.28 -2.47 -10.92
C TYR A 146 -8.27 -1.77 -11.84
N ARG A 147 -7.86 -0.55 -11.51
CA ARG A 147 -6.86 0.22 -12.25
C ARG A 147 -5.63 0.46 -11.40
N PRO A 148 -4.44 0.30 -11.95
CA PRO A 148 -3.24 0.74 -11.28
C PRO A 148 -3.19 2.27 -11.22
N ILE A 149 -2.61 2.79 -10.15
CA ILE A 149 -2.16 4.17 -10.09
C ILE A 149 -0.91 4.27 -10.95
N ASN A 150 -0.79 5.38 -11.67
CA ASN A 150 0.42 5.75 -12.38
C ASN A 150 0.50 7.28 -12.48
N VAL A 151 1.47 7.84 -11.79
CA VAL A 151 1.65 9.30 -11.67
C VAL A 151 2.66 9.86 -12.67
N TYR A 152 3.43 8.99 -13.34
CA TYR A 152 4.38 9.36 -14.39
C TYR A 152 5.51 10.29 -13.96
N LYS A 153 6.20 10.09 -12.91
CA LYS A 153 7.38 10.93 -12.57
C LYS A 153 7.23 12.42 -12.96
N LYS A 154 6.03 12.97 -12.88
CA LYS A 154 5.74 14.38 -13.21
C LYS A 154 6.23 15.34 -12.16
N ASN A 155 6.95 14.82 -11.19
CA ASN A 155 7.33 15.51 -9.99
C ASN A 155 8.77 15.13 -9.62
N ASN A 156 9.47 15.99 -8.87
CA ASN A 156 10.82 15.73 -8.40
C ASN A 156 10.87 14.81 -7.16
N ASN A 157 9.73 14.44 -6.60
CA ASN A 157 9.66 13.55 -5.46
C ASN A 157 10.29 12.18 -5.76
N GLN A 158 10.79 11.55 -4.70
CA GLN A 158 11.08 10.12 -4.72
C GLN A 158 9.80 9.32 -4.95
N VAL A 159 9.91 8.17 -5.60
CA VAL A 159 8.73 7.38 -5.97
C VAL A 159 8.71 6.03 -5.27
N LEU A 160 7.51 5.62 -4.86
CA LEU A 160 7.22 4.27 -4.41
C LEU A 160 6.54 3.49 -5.53
N ILE A 161 7.14 2.37 -5.92
CA ILE A 161 6.58 1.45 -6.90
C ILE A 161 6.14 0.18 -6.18
N ASP A 162 4.84 -0.13 -6.22
CA ASP A 162 4.27 -1.33 -5.60
C ASP A 162 4.02 -2.42 -6.65
N LEU A 163 4.91 -3.39 -6.73
CA LEU A 163 4.88 -4.46 -7.71
C LEU A 163 4.03 -5.68 -7.29
N ARG A 164 3.50 -5.72 -6.09
CA ARG A 164 2.87 -6.91 -5.49
C ARG A 164 1.72 -7.52 -6.31
N ASN A 165 1.03 -6.72 -7.10
CA ASN A 165 -0.15 -7.16 -7.86
C ASN A 165 0.09 -7.25 -9.37
N PHE A 166 1.31 -7.02 -9.84
CA PHE A 166 1.67 -7.23 -11.23
C PHE A 166 2.09 -8.69 -11.46
N LYS A 167 1.51 -9.34 -12.46
CA LYS A 167 1.76 -10.76 -12.75
C LYS A 167 2.80 -10.98 -13.86
N ASN A 168 3.06 -9.97 -14.67
CA ASN A 168 3.97 -10.08 -15.80
C ASN A 168 5.38 -9.63 -15.39
N ILE A 169 6.33 -10.59 -15.36
CA ILE A 169 7.73 -10.34 -14.96
C ILE A 169 8.43 -9.41 -15.94
N ASP A 170 8.19 -9.53 -17.25
CA ASP A 170 8.82 -8.67 -18.25
C ASP A 170 8.38 -7.22 -18.09
N PHE A 171 7.11 -7.02 -17.76
CA PHE A 171 6.59 -5.70 -17.46
C PHE A 171 7.18 -5.12 -16.15
N ILE A 172 7.34 -5.95 -15.12
CA ILE A 172 8.03 -5.56 -13.88
C ILE A 172 9.47 -5.13 -14.18
N ASN A 173 10.20 -5.90 -14.96
CA ASN A 173 11.56 -5.55 -15.39
C ASN A 173 11.58 -4.23 -16.16
N GLN A 174 10.62 -4.01 -17.05
CA GLN A 174 10.48 -2.76 -17.78
C GLN A 174 10.27 -1.57 -16.82
N ILE A 175 9.40 -1.70 -15.81
CA ILE A 175 9.19 -0.68 -14.78
C ILE A 175 10.49 -0.33 -14.05
N ILE A 176 11.28 -1.35 -13.67
CA ILE A 176 12.49 -1.16 -12.88
C ILE A 176 13.62 -0.53 -13.73
N THR A 177 13.73 -0.93 -14.99
CA THR A 177 14.87 -0.54 -15.85
C THR A 177 14.62 0.71 -16.69
N SER A 178 13.36 1.13 -16.84
CA SER A 178 13.02 2.29 -17.66
C SER A 178 13.41 3.60 -16.97
N GLU A 179 14.13 4.45 -17.68
CA GLU A 179 14.38 5.84 -17.28
C GLU A 179 13.20 6.77 -17.66
N GLU A 180 12.34 6.32 -18.57
CA GLU A 180 11.16 7.05 -19.02
C GLU A 180 9.92 6.64 -18.26
N ALA A 181 8.94 7.53 -18.20
CA ALA A 181 7.64 7.24 -17.63
C ALA A 181 6.91 6.15 -18.44
N ILE A 182 6.52 5.08 -17.77
CA ILE A 182 5.78 3.97 -18.37
C ILE A 182 4.30 4.27 -18.30
N LYS A 183 3.63 4.21 -19.45
CA LYS A 183 2.18 4.37 -19.54
C LYS A 183 1.51 3.01 -19.35
N LEU A 184 0.62 2.93 -18.36
CA LEU A 184 -0.19 1.75 -18.10
C LEU A 184 -1.57 1.87 -18.76
N ASP A 185 -2.05 0.77 -19.32
CA ASP A 185 -3.43 0.71 -19.79
C ASP A 185 -4.40 0.83 -18.61
N ASN A 186 -5.46 1.62 -18.80
CA ASN A 186 -6.48 1.84 -17.78
C ASN A 186 -5.98 2.42 -16.45
N GLU A 187 -4.92 3.21 -16.48
CA GLU A 187 -4.38 3.89 -15.29
C GLU A 187 -5.27 5.02 -14.77
N TYR A 188 -5.00 5.45 -13.52
CA TYR A 188 -5.53 6.70 -12.98
C TYR A 188 -4.50 7.33 -12.02
N SER A 189 -4.58 8.64 -11.82
CA SER A 189 -3.62 9.39 -11.00
C SER A 189 -4.04 9.57 -9.54
N GLY A 190 -5.09 8.88 -9.10
CA GLY A 190 -5.65 9.11 -7.76
C GLY A 190 -6.19 10.53 -7.62
N LEU A 191 -5.98 11.14 -6.46
CA LEU A 191 -6.37 12.53 -6.17
C LEU A 191 -5.23 13.55 -6.39
N LEU A 192 -4.02 13.09 -6.75
CA LEU A 192 -2.83 13.94 -6.84
C LEU A 192 -3.02 15.18 -7.73
N PHE A 193 -3.78 15.05 -8.82
CA PHE A 193 -4.04 16.13 -9.77
C PHE A 193 -5.47 16.73 -9.67
N LYS A 194 -6.22 16.36 -8.64
CA LYS A 194 -7.53 16.94 -8.37
C LYS A 194 -7.39 18.03 -7.30
N SER A 195 -8.01 19.19 -7.53
CA SER A 195 -8.25 20.14 -6.45
C SER A 195 -9.30 19.54 -5.50
N ILE A 196 -9.02 19.54 -4.23
CA ILE A 196 -10.03 19.34 -3.19
C ILE A 196 -10.55 20.75 -2.93
N ASP A 197 -11.70 21.08 -3.56
CA ASP A 197 -12.42 22.33 -3.30
C ASP A 197 -13.10 22.27 -1.93
#